data_d6ea1dfeec5cf38d224d36881cfa5c75
#
_entry.id   d6ea1dfeec5cf38d224d36881cfa5c75
#
_cell.length_a   1.000
_cell.length_b   1.000
_cell.length_c   1.000
_cell.angle_alpha   90.00
_cell.angle_beta   90.00
_cell.angle_gamma   90.00
#
_symmetry.space_group_name_H-M   'P 1'
#
loop_
_entity.id
_entity.type
_entity.pdbx_description
1 polymer ?
#
loop_
_entity_poly.entity_id
_entity_poly.type
_entity_poly.pdbx_seq_one_letter_code
_entity_poly.pdbx_strand_id
1 'polypeptide(L)'
;MKLKINTWAGIFDIVASVFYLVGPFMGISVAMSEAFEEAAAGSSSAFGTFALCFALAGLILHIVALVKSKKANISLTGNILGIIANAIVFVLGLLFAFPAMVLSILSAVFTIRQKQV
;
A
#
# COMPACT_ATOMS: atom_id res chain seq x y z
N MET A 1 -10.97 21.85 7.64
CA MET A 1 -10.00 22.04 6.54
C MET A 1 -9.40 20.69 6.14
N LYS A 2 -9.39 20.39 4.85
CA LYS A 2 -8.84 19.12 4.36
C LYS A 2 -7.45 19.32 3.76
N LEU A 3 -6.58 18.37 4.00
CA LEU A 3 -5.21 18.38 3.46
C LEU A 3 -5.17 17.62 2.13
N LYS A 4 -4.54 18.21 1.13
CA LYS A 4 -4.35 17.56 -0.18
C LYS A 4 -3.58 16.25 -0.06
N ILE A 5 -2.58 16.19 0.83
CA ILE A 5 -1.79 14.99 1.02
C ILE A 5 -2.62 13.80 1.49
N ASN A 6 -3.64 14.02 2.33
CA ASN A 6 -4.55 12.96 2.76
C ASN A 6 -5.42 12.47 1.60
N THR A 7 -5.85 13.36 0.73
CA THR A 7 -6.58 12.97 -0.48
C THR A 7 -5.69 12.10 -1.38
N TRP A 8 -4.46 12.51 -1.61
CA TRP A 8 -3.52 11.71 -2.41
C TRP A 8 -3.16 10.38 -1.75
N ALA A 9 -2.98 10.38 -0.42
CA ALA A 9 -2.75 9.13 0.32
C ALA A 9 -3.93 8.17 0.20
N GLY A 10 -5.16 8.69 0.29
CA GLY A 10 -6.36 7.88 0.11
C GLY A 10 -6.51 7.35 -1.32
N ILE A 11 -6.20 8.14 -2.33
CA ILE A 11 -6.18 7.68 -3.73
C ILE A 11 -5.12 6.58 -3.90
N PHE A 12 -3.92 6.78 -3.33
CA PHE A 12 -2.89 5.76 -3.33
C PHE A 12 -3.40 4.45 -2.71
N ASP A 13 -4.12 4.54 -1.59
CA ASP A 13 -4.67 3.36 -0.90
C ASP A 13 -5.69 2.61 -1.74
N ILE A 14 -6.50 3.32 -2.53
CA ILE A 14 -7.44 2.68 -3.47
C ILE A 14 -6.67 1.88 -4.51
N VAL A 15 -5.65 2.48 -5.11
CA VAL A 15 -4.77 1.79 -6.06
C VAL A 15 -4.05 0.62 -5.37
N ALA A 16 -3.54 0.85 -4.16
CA ALA A 16 -2.85 -0.18 -3.37
C ALA A 16 -3.76 -1.35 -3.05
N SER A 17 -5.03 -1.11 -2.71
CA SER A 17 -5.96 -2.18 -2.39
C SER A 17 -6.19 -3.11 -3.59
N VAL A 18 -6.30 -2.56 -4.78
CA VAL A 18 -6.40 -3.35 -6.03
C VAL A 18 -5.10 -4.13 -6.27
N PHE A 19 -3.96 -3.47 -6.13
CA PHE A 19 -2.65 -4.11 -6.32
C PHE A 19 -2.43 -5.23 -5.30
N TYR A 20 -2.79 -5.02 -4.04
CA TYR A 20 -2.61 -6.02 -2.97
C TYR A 20 -3.60 -7.17 -3.09
N LEU A 21 -4.75 -6.96 -3.74
CA LEU A 21 -5.68 -8.04 -4.07
C LEU A 21 -5.16 -8.92 -5.21
N VAL A 22 -4.74 -8.30 -6.30
CA VAL A 22 -4.33 -8.99 -7.54
C VAL A 22 -2.86 -9.42 -7.49
N GLY A 23 -2.03 -8.64 -6.82
CA GLY A 23 -0.57 -8.81 -6.79
C GLY A 23 -0.08 -10.20 -6.39
N PRO A 24 -0.60 -10.82 -5.31
CA PRO A 24 -0.18 -12.17 -4.94
C PRO A 24 -0.39 -13.20 -6.05
N PHE A 25 -1.52 -13.12 -6.76
CA PHE A 25 -1.81 -14.00 -7.90
C PHE A 25 -0.86 -13.72 -9.07
N MET A 26 -0.61 -12.46 -9.37
CA MET A 26 0.36 -12.06 -10.40
C MET A 26 1.77 -12.52 -10.04
N GLY A 27 2.17 -12.36 -8.78
CA GLY A 27 3.48 -12.79 -8.29
C GLY A 27 3.69 -14.29 -8.45
N ILE A 28 2.70 -15.09 -8.09
CA ILE A 28 2.73 -16.55 -8.27
C ILE A 28 2.81 -16.88 -9.76
N SER A 29 2.01 -16.23 -10.59
CA SER A 29 2.00 -16.45 -12.04
C SER A 29 3.36 -16.15 -12.67
N VAL A 30 3.97 -15.03 -12.31
CA VAL A 30 5.31 -14.64 -12.81
C VAL A 30 6.37 -15.66 -12.34
N ALA A 31 6.31 -16.08 -11.07
CA ALA A 31 7.25 -17.06 -10.54
C ALA A 31 7.13 -18.42 -11.23
N MET A 32 5.90 -18.86 -11.54
CA MET A 32 5.67 -20.10 -12.27
C MET A 32 6.18 -19.99 -13.72
N SER A 33 5.89 -18.87 -14.38
CA SER A 33 6.36 -18.64 -15.75
C SER A 33 7.89 -18.62 -15.82
N GLU A 34 8.54 -18.05 -14.82
CA GLU A 34 10.00 -18.06 -14.73
C GLU A 34 10.53 -19.49 -14.51
N ALA A 35 9.88 -20.26 -13.62
CA ALA A 35 10.27 -21.65 -13.33
C ALA A 35 10.12 -22.56 -14.56
N PHE A 36 9.15 -22.30 -15.43
CA PHE A 36 8.93 -23.04 -16.67
C PHE A 36 9.68 -22.44 -17.87
N GLU A 37 10.54 -21.47 -17.64
CA GLU A 37 11.34 -20.80 -18.68
C GLU A 37 10.50 -20.05 -19.73
N GLU A 38 9.23 -19.77 -19.43
CA GLU A 38 8.34 -18.98 -20.29
C GLU A 38 8.61 -17.48 -20.14
N ALA A 39 9.13 -17.06 -18.99
CA ALA A 39 9.54 -15.70 -18.71
C ALA A 39 11.05 -15.63 -18.47
N ALA A 40 11.62 -14.45 -18.66
CA ALA A 40 13.05 -14.22 -18.46
C ALA A 40 13.45 -14.47 -16.99
N ALA A 41 14.65 -15.03 -16.79
CA ALA A 41 15.23 -15.21 -15.47
C ALA A 41 15.26 -13.86 -14.71
N GLY A 42 14.84 -13.88 -13.44
CA GLY A 42 14.79 -12.68 -12.60
C GLY A 42 13.46 -11.92 -12.65
N SER A 43 12.48 -12.37 -13.44
CA SER A 43 11.17 -11.69 -13.55
C SER A 43 10.42 -11.66 -12.23
N SER A 44 10.44 -12.76 -11.48
CA SER A 44 9.78 -12.81 -10.16
C SER A 44 10.46 -11.89 -9.15
N SER A 45 11.79 -11.83 -9.17
CA SER A 45 12.57 -10.91 -8.33
C SER A 45 12.30 -9.45 -8.68
N ALA A 46 12.20 -9.11 -9.96
CA ALA A 46 11.88 -7.76 -10.42
C ALA A 46 10.46 -7.36 -9.98
N PHE A 47 9.50 -8.26 -10.10
CA PHE A 47 8.13 -8.02 -9.66
C PHE A 47 8.06 -7.79 -8.14
N GLY A 48 8.76 -8.62 -7.37
CA GLY A 48 8.84 -8.47 -5.91
C GLY A 48 9.50 -7.16 -5.50
N THR A 49 10.56 -6.75 -6.17
CA THR A 49 11.23 -5.47 -5.93
C THR A 49 10.28 -4.30 -6.22
N PHE A 50 9.53 -4.36 -7.31
CA PHE A 50 8.50 -3.36 -7.61
C PHE A 50 7.48 -3.26 -6.47
N ALA A 51 6.98 -4.40 -5.97
CA ALA A 51 6.03 -4.43 -4.88
C ALA A 51 6.60 -3.79 -3.60
N LEU A 52 7.86 -4.06 -3.26
CA LEU A 52 8.53 -3.46 -2.12
C LEU A 52 8.69 -1.94 -2.29
N CYS A 53 9.08 -1.47 -3.46
CA CYS A 53 9.18 -0.04 -3.76
C CYS A 53 7.83 0.65 -3.67
N PHE A 54 6.78 0.00 -4.16
CA PHE A 54 5.40 0.50 -4.08
C PHE A 54 4.96 0.65 -2.62
N ALA A 55 5.20 -0.38 -1.80
CA ALA A 55 4.86 -0.34 -0.37
C ALA A 55 5.67 0.72 0.38
N LEU A 56 6.95 0.89 0.04
CA LEU A 56 7.79 1.93 0.63
C LEU A 56 7.27 3.32 0.29
N ALA A 57 6.85 3.55 -0.95
CA ALA A 57 6.23 4.82 -1.35
C ALA A 57 4.97 5.10 -0.53
N GLY A 58 4.14 4.10 -0.31
CA GLY A 58 2.95 4.21 0.55
C GLY A 58 3.30 4.53 1.99
N LEU A 59 4.33 3.89 2.56
CA LEU A 59 4.81 4.19 3.90
C LEU A 59 5.22 5.66 4.03
N ILE A 60 6.04 6.15 3.12
CA ILE A 60 6.52 7.53 3.15
C ILE A 60 5.35 8.50 3.04
N LEU A 61 4.44 8.25 2.10
CA LEU A 61 3.27 9.10 1.88
C LEU A 61 2.41 9.21 3.14
N HIS A 62 2.12 8.07 3.79
CA HIS A 62 1.30 8.05 5.00
C HIS A 62 2.03 8.63 6.21
N ILE A 63 3.34 8.47 6.33
CA ILE A 63 4.13 9.10 7.41
C ILE A 63 4.06 10.62 7.28
N VAL A 64 4.26 11.16 6.09
CA VAL A 64 4.17 12.60 5.85
C VAL A 64 2.74 13.10 6.12
N ALA A 65 1.74 12.36 5.63
CA ALA A 65 0.34 12.69 5.85
C ALA A 65 -0.03 12.65 7.35
N LEU A 66 0.51 11.69 8.09
CA LEU A 66 0.30 11.56 9.53
C LEU A 66 0.80 12.81 10.28
N VAL A 67 2.02 13.22 9.99
CA VAL A 67 2.62 14.39 10.64
C VAL A 67 1.82 15.66 10.34
N LYS A 68 1.41 15.85 9.09
CA LYS A 68 0.59 17.00 8.69
C LYS A 68 -0.80 16.95 9.30
N SER A 69 -1.42 15.78 9.36
CA SER A 69 -2.75 15.60 9.98
C SER A 69 -2.72 15.90 11.47
N LYS A 70 -1.67 15.48 12.16
CA LYS A 70 -1.50 15.79 13.59
C LYS A 70 -1.47 17.31 13.82
N LYS A 71 -0.73 18.03 12.99
CA LYS A 71 -0.65 19.50 13.08
C LYS A 71 -1.98 20.20 12.76
N ALA A 72 -2.80 19.61 11.91
CA ALA A 72 -4.08 20.17 11.48
C ALA A 72 -5.27 19.67 12.31
N ASN A 73 -5.04 18.90 13.37
CA ASN A 73 -6.09 18.29 14.20
C ASN A 73 -7.08 17.43 13.39
N ILE A 74 -6.54 16.67 12.45
CA ILE A 74 -7.28 15.70 11.66
C ILE A 74 -7.01 14.31 12.23
N SER A 75 -8.02 13.42 12.20
CA SER A 75 -7.89 12.04 12.69
C SER A 75 -6.69 11.33 12.05
N LEU A 76 -5.91 10.65 12.87
CA LEU A 76 -4.73 9.92 12.43
C LEU A 76 -5.03 8.47 12.03
N THR A 77 -6.25 8.00 12.30
CA THR A 77 -6.64 6.59 12.12
C THR A 77 -6.35 6.09 10.70
N GLY A 78 -6.75 6.85 9.68
CA GLY A 78 -6.51 6.45 8.29
C GLY A 78 -5.03 6.29 7.97
N ASN A 79 -4.21 7.26 8.34
CA ASN A 79 -2.78 7.20 8.06
C ASN A 79 -2.07 6.11 8.85
N ILE A 80 -2.50 5.83 10.08
CA ILE A 80 -1.97 4.70 10.87
C ILE A 80 -2.28 3.38 10.17
N LEU A 81 -3.52 3.21 9.71
CA LEU A 81 -3.92 2.00 8.96
C LEU A 81 -3.10 1.85 7.67
N GLY A 82 -2.88 2.96 6.96
CA GLY A 82 -2.07 2.96 5.75
C GLY A 82 -0.62 2.58 5.99
N ILE A 83 -0.04 3.05 7.08
CA ILE A 83 1.32 2.68 7.50
C ILE A 83 1.39 1.18 7.79
N ILE A 84 0.44 0.65 8.56
CA ILE A 84 0.40 -0.78 8.91
C ILE A 84 0.24 -1.63 7.64
N ALA A 85 -0.67 -1.24 6.74
CA ALA A 85 -0.91 -1.96 5.49
C ALA A 85 0.36 -2.08 4.65
N ASN A 86 1.03 -0.96 4.41
CA ASN A 86 2.24 -0.95 3.59
C ASN A 86 3.43 -1.60 4.30
N ALA A 87 3.51 -1.50 5.64
CA ALA A 87 4.54 -2.18 6.42
C ALA A 87 4.41 -3.71 6.34
N ILE A 88 3.19 -4.23 6.34
CA ILE A 88 2.95 -5.68 6.17
C ILE A 88 3.53 -6.15 4.83
N VAL A 89 3.25 -5.46 3.75
CA VAL A 89 3.78 -5.83 2.43
C VAL A 89 5.28 -5.66 2.36
N PHE A 90 5.81 -4.58 2.91
CA PHE A 90 7.24 -4.30 2.89
C PHE A 90 8.06 -5.34 3.68
N VAL A 91 7.56 -5.74 4.86
CA VAL A 91 8.28 -6.67 5.76
C VAL A 91 7.99 -8.13 5.40
N LEU A 92 6.73 -8.49 5.17
CA LEU A 92 6.30 -9.87 4.96
C LEU A 92 6.21 -10.26 3.49
N GLY A 93 6.24 -9.28 2.59
CA GLY A 93 6.17 -9.51 1.16
C GLY A 93 4.74 -9.54 0.61
N LEU A 94 4.65 -9.59 -0.71
CA LEU A 94 3.39 -9.48 -1.44
C LEU A 94 2.44 -10.66 -1.21
N LEU A 95 2.97 -11.85 -0.89
CA LEU A 95 2.13 -13.02 -0.60
C LEU A 95 1.24 -12.84 0.63
N PHE A 96 1.63 -11.92 1.54
CA PHE A 96 0.85 -11.58 2.73
C PHE A 96 0.06 -10.28 2.55
N ALA A 97 -0.22 -9.91 1.29
CA ALA A 97 -0.87 -8.64 0.99
C ALA A 97 -2.38 -8.63 1.25
N PHE A 98 -3.04 -9.77 1.43
CA PHE A 98 -4.49 -9.78 1.66
C PHE A 98 -4.91 -9.02 2.91
N PRO A 99 -4.29 -9.19 4.08
CA PRO A 99 -4.57 -8.32 5.22
C PRO A 99 -4.26 -6.85 4.92
N ALA A 100 -3.19 -6.58 4.19
CA ALA A 100 -2.84 -5.24 3.77
C ALA A 100 -3.89 -4.62 2.85
N MET A 101 -4.50 -5.42 1.97
CA MET A 101 -5.61 -4.96 1.11
C MET A 101 -6.78 -4.44 1.96
N VAL A 102 -7.21 -5.22 2.95
CA VAL A 102 -8.32 -4.80 3.83
C VAL A 102 -7.97 -3.52 4.57
N LEU A 103 -6.77 -3.44 5.14
CA LEU A 103 -6.29 -2.26 5.84
C LEU A 103 -6.16 -1.05 4.92
N SER A 104 -5.76 -1.24 3.65
CA SER A 104 -5.68 -0.17 2.67
C SER A 104 -7.06 0.39 2.32
N ILE A 105 -8.08 -0.45 2.21
CA ILE A 105 -9.46 -0.01 1.98
C ILE A 105 -9.93 0.85 3.15
N LEU A 106 -9.72 0.38 4.38
CA LEU A 106 -10.09 1.13 5.59
C LEU A 106 -9.30 2.43 5.68
N SER A 107 -8.02 2.39 5.38
CA SER A 107 -7.16 3.57 5.33
C SER A 107 -7.70 4.60 4.34
N ALA A 108 -8.06 4.16 3.12
CA ALA A 108 -8.62 5.06 2.11
C ALA A 108 -9.86 5.78 2.62
N VAL A 109 -10.79 5.04 3.22
CA VAL A 109 -12.03 5.61 3.76
C VAL A 109 -11.73 6.68 4.82
N PHE A 110 -10.94 6.33 5.82
CA PHE A 110 -10.64 7.26 6.93
C PHE A 110 -9.76 8.43 6.50
N THR A 111 -8.80 8.17 5.62
CA THR A 111 -7.86 9.20 5.16
C THR A 111 -8.56 10.24 4.27
N ILE A 112 -9.44 9.79 3.38
CA ILE A 112 -10.20 10.71 2.50
C ILE A 112 -11.23 11.50 3.30
N ARG A 113 -11.90 10.88 4.27
CA ARG A 113 -12.90 11.58 5.10
C ARG A 113 -12.29 12.70 5.93
N GLN A 114 -11.06 12.56 6.38
CA GLN A 114 -10.33 13.58 7.13
C GLN A 114 -11.15 14.19 8.27
N LYS A 115 -11.66 13.31 9.14
CA LYS A 115 -12.49 13.75 10.26
C LYS A 115 -11.68 14.66 11.20
N GLN A 116 -12.26 15.80 11.53
CA GLN A 116 -11.67 16.70 12.53
C GLN A 116 -11.75 16.09 13.93
N VAL A 117 -10.70 16.31 14.71
CA VAL A 117 -10.59 15.81 16.09
C VAL A 117 -10.68 16.96 17.08
#